data_24003953adf32a14fddda3ca57de72fb
#
_entry.id   24003953adf32a14fddda3ca57de72fb
#
_cell.length_a   1.000
_cell.length_b   1.000
_cell.length_c   1.000
_cell.angle_alpha   90.00
_cell.angle_beta   90.00
_cell.angle_gamma   90.00
#
_symmetry.space_group_name_H-M   'P 1'
#
loop_
_entity.id
_entity.type
_entity.pdbx_description
1 polymer ?
#
loop_
_entity_poly.entity_id
_entity_poly.type
_entity_poly.pdbx_seq_one_letter_code
_entity_poly.pdbx_strand_id
1 'polypeptide(L)'
;MRSIDFYNKFNEKIKDLNFKELKDVINNVIRKISENKYEEVLNIFNVVNNSNEQEIVNKIQEYKEKFELIDNFELYFHASGYEDYGDSYSPWGGDWIWEYSDEDNVSSLIEEAIILGIELTNQKQYKYAKELFDLVIYANYHVLDDDGEDYFEISLTELKENYLININVETICLYAIYATYQCVDDCSKARVIYEYFKNENFKDISIEDSFKLGVEVLKETDKFWNNWISLLLLKSGNIEYRLLKEALDYTNYKNYKKYIDKLSQNHPKIYIDIFNHLINENKIDEIVNIGNKVLSLLNKDLIIRNDIALYLAKYDESNKEKYIIESFKSNTNVPNLLRIINNGYYSKYKNEIDKIICVNENRKTYFEINELEKNIINKEDYDYLKFFTGNFDYFFDECIKTKTSLGWSIMPIQYNVYLWLLYLNRNNNSKVYNSIIYSTFDELGFKEDMLFLDDEYTLIFNKWKKNFEINDKGKFINWLQSIIEKRVDAIVSNGHRGSYFKAAILVVALAEVFESNNIQQKQEFVNKYHQKYSRHSSFRKELNKYM
;
A
#
# COMPACT_ATOMS: atom_id res chain seq x y z
N MET A 1 13.68 -1.06 20.62
CA MET A 1 14.32 0.21 20.23
C MET A 1 15.27 -0.16 19.10
N ARG A 2 15.08 0.40 17.91
CA ARG A 2 15.95 0.10 16.75
C ARG A 2 17.39 0.49 17.08
N SER A 3 18.38 -0.20 16.52
CA SER A 3 19.81 0.07 16.81
C SER A 3 20.20 1.52 16.45
N ILE A 4 19.63 2.07 15.39
CA ILE A 4 19.84 3.46 14.98
C ILE A 4 19.26 4.46 16.00
N ASP A 5 18.08 4.17 16.60
CA ASP A 5 17.48 5.01 17.65
C ASP A 5 18.32 4.97 18.94
N PHE A 6 18.94 3.81 19.20
CA PHE A 6 19.86 3.67 20.32
C PHE A 6 21.13 4.46 20.08
N TYR A 7 21.73 4.35 18.88
CA TYR A 7 22.95 5.06 18.50
C TYR A 7 22.75 6.58 18.55
N ASN A 8 21.66 7.07 17.99
CA ASN A 8 21.34 8.50 18.01
C ASN A 8 21.13 9.02 19.43
N LYS A 9 20.37 8.29 20.28
CA LYS A 9 20.20 8.65 21.69
C LYS A 9 21.49 8.58 22.50
N PHE A 10 22.36 7.65 22.16
CA PHE A 10 23.67 7.55 22.79
C PHE A 10 24.53 8.74 22.41
N ASN A 11 24.61 9.08 21.13
CA ASN A 11 25.36 10.22 20.63
C ASN A 11 24.85 11.57 21.19
N GLU A 12 23.52 11.76 21.30
CA GLU A 12 22.97 12.94 21.98
C GLU A 12 23.45 13.04 23.42
N LYS A 13 23.52 11.91 24.15
CA LYS A 13 23.94 11.92 25.56
C LYS A 13 25.43 12.15 25.77
N ILE A 14 26.28 11.77 24.80
CA ILE A 14 27.74 11.95 24.92
C ILE A 14 28.24 13.24 24.29
N LYS A 15 27.42 13.91 23.45
CA LYS A 15 27.80 15.07 22.64
C LYS A 15 28.38 16.26 23.46
N ASP A 16 27.84 16.46 24.65
CA ASP A 16 28.20 17.58 25.51
C ASP A 16 29.14 17.18 26.65
N LEU A 17 29.59 15.92 26.71
CA LEU A 17 30.49 15.42 27.73
C LEU A 17 31.94 15.89 27.47
N ASN A 18 32.59 16.36 28.49
CA ASN A 18 34.04 16.61 28.42
C ASN A 18 34.82 15.28 28.51
N PHE A 19 36.13 15.33 28.21
CA PHE A 19 36.99 14.15 28.17
C PHE A 19 36.97 13.35 29.48
N LYS A 20 36.88 14.00 30.64
CA LYS A 20 36.85 13.33 31.93
C LYS A 20 35.53 12.57 32.15
N GLU A 21 34.43 13.23 31.84
CA GLU A 21 33.08 12.65 31.93
C GLU A 21 32.91 11.48 30.95
N LEU A 22 33.43 11.62 29.73
CA LEU A 22 33.42 10.53 28.74
C LEU A 22 34.22 9.33 29.25
N LYS A 23 35.40 9.54 29.86
CA LYS A 23 36.20 8.48 30.46
C LYS A 23 35.47 7.78 31.60
N ASP A 24 34.73 8.53 32.42
CA ASP A 24 33.95 7.97 33.52
C ASP A 24 32.75 7.13 32.98
N VAL A 25 32.10 7.55 31.89
CA VAL A 25 31.06 6.78 31.21
C VAL A 25 31.64 5.48 30.66
N ILE A 26 32.76 5.54 29.94
CA ILE A 26 33.45 4.35 29.40
C ILE A 26 33.82 3.37 30.52
N ASN A 27 34.41 3.85 31.59
CA ASN A 27 34.76 3.02 32.75
C ASN A 27 33.52 2.36 33.36
N ASN A 28 32.38 3.03 33.42
CA ASN A 28 31.14 2.47 33.94
C ASN A 28 30.53 1.43 32.99
N VAL A 29 30.67 1.60 31.67
CA VAL A 29 30.26 0.62 30.67
C VAL A 29 31.13 -0.63 30.79
N ILE A 30 32.47 -0.47 30.82
CA ILE A 30 33.42 -1.59 30.94
C ILE A 30 33.15 -2.43 32.19
N ARG A 31 32.81 -1.81 33.32
CA ARG A 31 32.48 -2.54 34.57
C ARG A 31 31.21 -3.38 34.46
N LYS A 32 30.37 -3.15 33.47
CA LYS A 32 29.09 -3.89 33.24
C LYS A 32 29.20 -4.96 32.16
N ILE A 33 30.31 -4.98 31.44
CA ILE A 33 30.56 -5.97 30.38
C ILE A 33 30.98 -7.28 31.04
N SER A 34 30.48 -8.42 30.56
CA SER A 34 30.85 -9.74 31.03
C SER A 34 32.30 -10.07 30.60
N GLU A 35 33.00 -10.87 31.44
CA GLU A 35 34.41 -11.18 31.25
C GLU A 35 34.74 -11.83 29.91
N ASN A 36 33.81 -12.60 29.33
CA ASN A 36 33.97 -13.22 28.01
C ASN A 36 33.95 -12.22 26.84
N LYS A 37 33.64 -10.95 27.09
CA LYS A 37 33.65 -9.87 26.07
C LYS A 37 34.81 -8.90 26.24
N TYR A 38 35.72 -9.13 27.20
CA TYR A 38 36.83 -8.19 27.43
C TYR A 38 37.79 -8.11 26.24
N GLU A 39 38.11 -9.22 25.58
CA GLU A 39 38.97 -9.24 24.39
C GLU A 39 38.33 -8.51 23.20
N GLU A 40 37.01 -8.70 23.01
CA GLU A 40 36.25 -7.99 21.99
C GLU A 40 36.29 -6.48 22.19
N VAL A 41 36.13 -6.01 23.43
CA VAL A 41 36.22 -4.58 23.77
C VAL A 41 37.63 -4.04 23.63
N LEU A 42 38.65 -4.81 24.03
CA LEU A 42 40.05 -4.41 23.86
C LEU A 42 40.45 -4.31 22.38
N ASN A 43 39.92 -5.19 21.55
CA ASN A 43 40.13 -5.14 20.10
C ASN A 43 39.55 -3.87 19.48
N ILE A 44 38.41 -3.38 19.95
CA ILE A 44 37.86 -2.07 19.53
C ILE A 44 38.86 -0.92 19.80
N PHE A 45 39.55 -0.94 20.96
CA PHE A 45 40.57 0.07 21.28
C PHE A 45 41.87 -0.09 20.49
N ASN A 46 42.24 -1.32 20.10
CA ASN A 46 43.45 -1.57 19.32
C ASN A 46 43.29 -1.11 17.86
N VAL A 47 42.10 -1.19 17.29
CA VAL A 47 41.78 -0.71 15.94
C VAL A 47 41.89 0.82 15.83
N VAL A 48 41.59 1.55 16.90
CA VAL A 48 41.63 3.04 16.90
C VAL A 48 43.07 3.62 16.78
N ASN A 49 44.10 2.83 17.08
CA ASN A 49 45.44 3.41 17.31
C ASN A 49 46.48 3.26 16.19
N ASN A 50 46.40 2.38 15.22
CA ASN A 50 47.41 2.25 14.15
C ASN A 50 46.99 1.35 12.98
N SER A 51 45.98 1.69 12.18
CA SER A 51 45.84 1.03 10.90
C SER A 51 46.73 1.72 9.84
N ASN A 52 47.86 1.14 9.54
CA ASN A 52 48.62 1.49 8.38
C ASN A 52 47.75 1.21 7.13
N GLU A 53 47.64 2.16 6.21
CA GLU A 53 46.82 2.04 4.99
C GLU A 53 47.03 0.72 4.26
N GLN A 54 48.28 0.22 4.27
CA GLN A 54 48.65 -1.07 3.69
C GLN A 54 47.98 -2.27 4.39
N GLU A 55 47.77 -2.23 5.70
CA GLU A 55 47.08 -3.29 6.45
C GLU A 55 45.58 -3.32 6.10
N ILE A 56 44.96 -2.14 5.93
CA ILE A 56 43.58 -2.05 5.48
C ILE A 56 43.43 -2.64 4.08
N VAL A 57 44.29 -2.26 3.15
CA VAL A 57 44.25 -2.78 1.78
C VAL A 57 44.43 -4.30 1.76
N ASN A 58 45.37 -4.84 2.54
CA ASN A 58 45.58 -6.29 2.63
C ASN A 58 44.32 -7.00 3.20
N LYS A 59 43.71 -6.49 4.25
CA LYS A 59 42.48 -7.05 4.80
C LYS A 59 41.33 -7.03 3.78
N ILE A 60 41.13 -5.94 3.06
CA ILE A 60 40.09 -5.86 2.03
C ILE A 60 40.38 -6.88 0.92
N GLN A 61 41.62 -7.08 0.55
CA GLN A 61 41.97 -8.08 -0.44
C GLN A 61 41.66 -9.51 0.05
N GLU A 62 41.91 -9.81 1.31
CA GLU A 62 41.50 -11.10 1.93
C GLU A 62 39.97 -11.30 1.91
N TYR A 63 39.19 -10.24 2.18
CA TYR A 63 37.74 -10.33 2.06
C TYR A 63 37.28 -10.53 0.62
N LYS A 64 37.88 -9.84 -0.36
CA LYS A 64 37.58 -10.05 -1.78
C LYS A 64 37.77 -11.50 -2.21
N GLU A 65 38.90 -12.09 -1.82
CA GLU A 65 39.21 -13.49 -2.12
C GLU A 65 38.17 -14.44 -1.49
N LYS A 66 37.74 -14.17 -0.25
CA LYS A 66 36.73 -14.98 0.44
C LYS A 66 35.32 -14.82 -0.16
N PHE A 67 34.93 -13.59 -0.55
CA PHE A 67 33.64 -13.36 -1.20
C PHE A 67 33.63 -13.94 -2.63
N GLU A 68 34.76 -13.99 -3.34
CA GLU A 68 34.88 -14.73 -4.60
C GLU A 68 34.60 -16.22 -4.43
N LEU A 69 34.95 -16.83 -3.29
CA LEU A 69 34.59 -18.23 -2.99
C LEU A 69 33.07 -18.41 -2.79
N ILE A 70 32.40 -17.42 -2.20
CA ILE A 70 30.92 -17.44 -2.07
C ILE A 70 30.29 -17.36 -3.46
N ASP A 71 30.74 -16.42 -4.30
CA ASP A 71 30.20 -16.22 -5.65
C ASP A 71 30.46 -17.45 -6.55
N ASN A 72 31.54 -18.21 -6.30
CA ASN A 72 31.90 -19.42 -7.02
C ASN A 72 31.32 -20.72 -6.43
N PHE A 73 30.42 -20.66 -5.46
CA PHE A 73 29.82 -21.82 -4.79
C PHE A 73 30.82 -22.72 -4.04
N GLU A 74 31.93 -22.14 -3.57
CA GLU A 74 32.92 -22.85 -2.76
C GLU A 74 32.68 -22.65 -1.25
N LEU A 75 31.96 -21.58 -0.87
CA LEU A 75 31.43 -21.31 0.48
C LEU A 75 29.93 -21.02 0.38
N TYR A 76 29.13 -21.74 1.16
CA TYR A 76 27.66 -21.65 1.10
C TYR A 76 27.01 -22.04 2.44
N PHE A 77 25.73 -21.76 2.55
CA PHE A 77 24.91 -22.24 3.66
C PHE A 77 24.33 -23.60 3.33
N HIS A 78 23.95 -24.36 4.35
CA HIS A 78 23.25 -25.62 4.21
C HIS A 78 21.81 -25.48 4.69
N ALA A 79 20.89 -26.22 4.08
CA ALA A 79 19.52 -26.33 4.56
C ALA A 79 19.06 -27.76 4.57
N SER A 80 18.42 -28.17 5.67
CA SER A 80 17.70 -29.42 5.78
C SER A 80 16.20 -29.14 5.80
N GLY A 81 15.47 -29.82 4.91
CA GLY A 81 14.02 -29.68 4.79
C GLY A 81 13.30 -30.87 5.39
N TYR A 82 12.28 -30.60 6.21
CA TYR A 82 11.38 -31.66 6.67
C TYR A 82 9.91 -31.19 6.58
N GLU A 83 9.05 -32.18 6.42
CA GLU A 83 7.61 -31.94 6.31
C GLU A 83 6.99 -31.95 7.73
N ASP A 84 6.46 -30.80 8.16
CA ASP A 84 5.76 -30.69 9.45
C ASP A 84 4.25 -30.92 9.24
N TYR A 85 3.74 -32.00 9.80
CA TYR A 85 2.31 -32.32 9.71
C TYR A 85 1.46 -31.65 10.80
N GLY A 86 2.08 -30.91 11.73
CA GLY A 86 1.38 -30.25 12.85
C GLY A 86 0.56 -31.24 13.69
N ASP A 87 -0.29 -30.69 14.57
CA ASP A 87 -1.18 -31.48 15.44
C ASP A 87 -2.43 -32.05 14.72
N SER A 88 -2.65 -31.71 13.43
CA SER A 88 -3.80 -32.16 12.65
C SER A 88 -3.37 -32.73 11.31
N TYR A 89 -3.76 -33.97 11.05
CA TYR A 89 -3.56 -34.62 9.75
C TYR A 89 -4.18 -33.77 8.64
N SER A 90 -3.33 -33.22 7.77
CA SER A 90 -3.75 -32.52 6.55
C SER A 90 -3.75 -33.52 5.38
N PRO A 91 -4.87 -33.75 4.66
CA PRO A 91 -4.89 -34.59 3.47
C PRO A 91 -4.10 -34.00 2.27
N TRP A 92 -3.56 -32.80 2.41
CA TRP A 92 -2.82 -32.06 1.36
C TRP A 92 -1.30 -32.03 1.62
N GLY A 93 -0.78 -32.81 2.59
CA GLY A 93 0.62 -32.78 3.01
C GLY A 93 0.84 -31.86 4.22
N GLY A 94 2.04 -31.94 4.82
CA GLY A 94 2.53 -31.00 5.82
C GLY A 94 3.12 -29.74 5.18
N ASP A 95 3.39 -28.75 6.01
CA ASP A 95 4.17 -27.58 5.59
C ASP A 95 5.65 -27.94 5.58
N TRP A 96 6.38 -27.59 4.52
CA TRP A 96 7.82 -27.75 4.46
C TRP A 96 8.49 -26.71 5.35
N ILE A 97 9.27 -27.17 6.32
CA ILE A 97 10.10 -26.35 7.20
C ILE A 97 11.56 -26.54 6.82
N TRP A 98 12.27 -25.45 6.63
CA TRP A 98 13.70 -25.44 6.38
C TRP A 98 14.46 -25.04 7.62
N GLU A 99 15.43 -25.85 8.03
CA GLU A 99 16.43 -25.55 9.05
C GLU A 99 17.76 -25.24 8.36
N TYR A 100 18.30 -24.06 8.62
CA TYR A 100 19.54 -23.60 8.02
C TYR A 100 20.72 -23.79 8.95
N SER A 101 21.89 -24.16 8.40
CA SER A 101 23.15 -24.24 9.11
C SER A 101 24.28 -23.56 8.33
N ASP A 102 25.33 -23.15 9.03
CA ASP A 102 26.49 -22.43 8.49
C ASP A 102 27.78 -23.17 8.84
N GLU A 103 28.05 -24.25 8.13
CA GLU A 103 29.22 -25.10 8.36
C GLU A 103 30.52 -24.42 7.84
N ASP A 104 30.41 -23.60 6.83
CA ASP A 104 31.52 -22.89 6.20
C ASP A 104 31.87 -21.54 6.86
N ASN A 105 31.13 -21.16 7.95
CA ASN A 105 31.29 -19.91 8.67
C ASN A 105 31.09 -18.65 7.80
N VAL A 106 30.20 -18.72 6.80
CA VAL A 106 29.84 -17.59 5.93
C VAL A 106 29.23 -16.44 6.71
N SER A 107 28.40 -16.74 7.73
CA SER A 107 27.82 -15.74 8.64
C SER A 107 28.89 -14.89 9.32
N SER A 108 29.92 -15.53 9.87
CA SER A 108 31.03 -14.81 10.53
C SER A 108 31.78 -13.93 9.55
N LEU A 109 32.01 -14.40 8.32
CA LEU A 109 32.68 -13.63 7.28
C LEU A 109 31.86 -12.36 6.92
N ILE A 110 30.56 -12.51 6.76
CA ILE A 110 29.64 -11.39 6.48
C ILE A 110 29.66 -10.38 7.63
N GLU A 111 29.47 -10.85 8.87
CA GLU A 111 29.41 -9.99 10.06
C GLU A 111 30.73 -9.25 10.30
N GLU A 112 31.86 -9.93 10.17
CA GLU A 112 33.20 -9.31 10.30
C GLU A 112 33.44 -8.24 9.24
N ALA A 113 33.06 -8.49 7.98
CA ALA A 113 33.17 -7.52 6.90
C ALA A 113 32.34 -6.27 7.16
N ILE A 114 31.10 -6.45 7.66
CA ILE A 114 30.21 -5.35 8.01
C ILE A 114 30.77 -4.55 9.18
N ILE A 115 31.21 -5.20 10.24
CA ILE A 115 31.79 -4.54 11.42
C ILE A 115 33.00 -3.72 11.01
N LEU A 116 33.89 -4.29 10.22
CA LEU A 116 35.05 -3.57 9.70
C LEU A 116 34.64 -2.37 8.80
N GLY A 117 33.62 -2.53 7.97
CA GLY A 117 33.06 -1.45 7.15
C GLY A 117 32.54 -0.29 7.98
N ILE A 118 31.81 -0.59 9.08
CA ILE A 118 31.34 0.41 10.04
C ILE A 118 32.52 1.11 10.74
N GLU A 119 33.52 0.36 11.19
CA GLU A 119 34.72 0.90 11.82
C GLU A 119 35.48 1.85 10.87
N LEU A 120 35.71 1.43 9.63
CA LEU A 120 36.35 2.26 8.61
C LEU A 120 35.54 3.52 8.29
N THR A 121 34.19 3.42 8.29
CA THR A 121 33.34 4.59 8.15
C THR A 121 33.57 5.58 9.30
N ASN A 122 33.60 5.10 10.54
CA ASN A 122 33.86 5.92 11.73
C ASN A 122 35.28 6.54 11.73
N GLN A 123 36.25 5.86 11.10
CA GLN A 123 37.60 6.34 10.88
C GLN A 123 37.74 7.24 9.64
N LYS A 124 36.64 7.53 8.94
CA LYS A 124 36.58 8.34 7.71
C LYS A 124 37.31 7.72 6.52
N GLN A 125 37.53 6.42 6.55
CA GLN A 125 38.11 5.62 5.47
C GLN A 125 37.02 5.16 4.48
N TYR A 126 36.21 6.10 4.01
CA TYR A 126 34.95 5.84 3.30
C TYR A 126 35.11 4.99 2.03
N LYS A 127 36.22 5.15 1.29
CA LYS A 127 36.49 4.36 0.10
C LYS A 127 36.55 2.86 0.42
N TYR A 128 37.29 2.53 1.45
CA TYR A 128 37.50 1.15 1.88
C TYR A 128 36.25 0.57 2.55
N ALA A 129 35.53 1.40 3.30
CA ALA A 129 34.25 1.01 3.87
C ALA A 129 33.23 0.66 2.77
N LYS A 130 33.14 1.50 1.73
CA LYS A 130 32.27 1.25 0.57
C LYS A 130 32.63 -0.07 -0.11
N GLU A 131 33.91 -0.35 -0.33
CA GLU A 131 34.34 -1.61 -0.97
C GLU A 131 33.86 -2.83 -0.18
N LEU A 132 33.92 -2.81 1.16
CA LEU A 132 33.42 -3.90 2.00
C LEU A 132 31.90 -4.03 1.95
N PHE A 133 31.16 -2.91 2.04
CA PHE A 133 29.71 -2.96 1.94
C PHE A 133 29.26 -3.47 0.55
N ASP A 134 29.95 -3.07 -0.51
CA ASP A 134 29.66 -3.56 -1.86
C ASP A 134 29.88 -5.08 -1.97
N LEU A 135 30.94 -5.62 -1.38
CA LEU A 135 31.17 -7.07 -1.33
C LEU A 135 30.00 -7.79 -0.66
N VAL A 136 29.56 -7.30 0.50
CA VAL A 136 28.45 -7.92 1.24
C VAL A 136 27.11 -7.79 0.49
N ILE A 137 26.83 -6.63 -0.09
CA ILE A 137 25.53 -6.32 -0.72
C ILE A 137 25.34 -7.06 -2.04
N TYR A 138 26.43 -7.24 -2.81
CA TYR A 138 26.37 -7.81 -4.15
C TYR A 138 26.87 -9.25 -4.24
N ALA A 139 27.29 -9.87 -3.13
CA ALA A 139 27.62 -11.28 -3.13
C ALA A 139 26.38 -12.15 -3.40
N ASN A 140 26.58 -13.23 -4.13
CA ASN A 140 25.56 -14.22 -4.45
C ASN A 140 25.56 -15.31 -3.38
N TYR A 141 24.76 -15.14 -2.34
CA TYR A 141 24.67 -16.15 -1.27
C TYR A 141 23.83 -17.34 -1.73
N HIS A 142 24.32 -18.53 -1.43
CA HIS A 142 23.68 -19.78 -1.83
C HIS A 142 23.48 -20.70 -0.64
N VAL A 143 22.45 -21.51 -0.78
CA VAL A 143 22.13 -22.60 0.17
C VAL A 143 22.14 -23.90 -0.61
N LEU A 144 22.86 -24.90 -0.09
CA LEU A 144 22.84 -26.26 -0.60
C LEU A 144 21.83 -27.08 0.21
N ASP A 145 20.97 -27.84 -0.45
CA ASP A 145 20.02 -28.74 0.21
C ASP A 145 20.70 -30.02 0.72
N ASP A 146 20.00 -30.79 1.57
CA ASP A 146 20.52 -32.03 2.17
C ASP A 146 20.87 -33.11 1.16
N ASP A 147 20.23 -33.11 0.01
CA ASP A 147 20.48 -34.10 -1.05
C ASP A 147 21.75 -33.76 -1.83
N GLY A 148 22.29 -32.52 -1.68
CA GLY A 148 23.52 -32.06 -2.29
C GLY A 148 23.40 -31.86 -3.81
N GLU A 149 22.18 -31.79 -4.33
CA GLU A 149 21.91 -31.73 -5.77
C GLU A 149 21.48 -30.33 -6.22
N ASP A 150 20.76 -29.57 -5.36
CA ASP A 150 20.19 -28.28 -5.73
C ASP A 150 20.76 -27.13 -4.87
N TYR A 151 21.17 -26.04 -5.55
CA TYR A 151 21.51 -24.76 -4.93
C TYR A 151 20.38 -23.77 -5.16
N PHE A 152 20.02 -23.02 -4.12
CA PHE A 152 19.12 -21.89 -4.26
C PHE A 152 19.74 -20.61 -3.66
N GLU A 153 19.38 -19.47 -4.24
CA GLU A 153 19.86 -18.17 -3.78
C GLU A 153 19.14 -17.77 -2.51
N ILE A 154 19.85 -17.12 -1.59
CA ILE A 154 19.32 -16.56 -0.36
C ILE A 154 19.76 -15.10 -0.23
N SER A 155 18.82 -14.20 0.06
CA SER A 155 19.09 -12.78 0.24
C SER A 155 19.63 -12.46 1.63
N LEU A 156 20.28 -11.29 1.80
CA LEU A 156 20.68 -10.79 3.13
C LEU A 156 19.50 -10.67 4.10
N THR A 157 18.34 -10.32 3.59
CA THR A 157 17.11 -10.21 4.40
C THR A 157 16.70 -11.59 4.91
N GLU A 158 16.69 -12.60 4.05
CA GLU A 158 16.39 -13.98 4.44
C GLU A 158 17.45 -14.57 5.37
N LEU A 159 18.74 -14.26 5.17
CA LEU A 159 19.80 -14.64 6.13
C LEU A 159 19.50 -14.08 7.53
N LYS A 160 18.99 -12.85 7.59
CA LYS A 160 18.60 -12.22 8.86
C LYS A 160 17.33 -12.83 9.46
N GLU A 161 16.32 -13.11 8.65
CA GLU A 161 15.05 -13.72 9.07
C GLU A 161 15.26 -15.14 9.59
N ASN A 162 16.19 -15.89 8.99
CA ASN A 162 16.56 -17.22 9.40
C ASN A 162 17.66 -17.27 10.49
N TYR A 163 17.97 -16.13 11.11
CA TYR A 163 18.93 -16.00 12.21
C TYR A 163 20.37 -16.43 11.87
N LEU A 164 20.73 -16.49 10.58
CA LEU A 164 22.08 -16.79 10.13
C LEU A 164 23.04 -15.60 10.34
N ILE A 165 22.53 -14.38 10.24
CA ILE A 165 23.28 -13.17 10.60
C ILE A 165 22.55 -12.37 11.67
N ASN A 166 23.27 -11.69 12.57
CA ASN A 166 22.69 -10.90 13.65
C ASN A 166 22.59 -9.40 13.33
N ILE A 167 23.28 -8.93 12.30
CA ILE A 167 23.30 -7.52 11.90
C ILE A 167 22.03 -7.18 11.14
N ASN A 168 21.49 -5.97 11.38
CA ASN A 168 20.33 -5.49 10.67
C ASN A 168 20.73 -5.05 9.25
N VAL A 169 20.07 -5.59 8.23
CA VAL A 169 20.28 -5.26 6.81
C VAL A 169 20.08 -3.76 6.54
N GLU A 170 19.08 -3.12 7.17
CA GLU A 170 18.90 -1.67 7.11
C GLU A 170 20.17 -0.92 7.50
N THR A 171 20.85 -1.35 8.57
CA THR A 171 22.10 -0.71 9.01
C THR A 171 23.19 -0.80 7.94
N ILE A 172 23.35 -1.96 7.29
CA ILE A 172 24.32 -2.15 6.19
C ILE A 172 24.04 -1.15 5.07
N CYS A 173 22.77 -1.09 4.63
CA CYS A 173 22.34 -0.21 3.54
C CYS A 173 22.59 1.27 3.87
N LEU A 174 22.27 1.73 5.09
CA LEU A 174 22.50 3.10 5.52
C LEU A 174 23.97 3.48 5.51
N TYR A 175 24.84 2.61 6.03
CA TYR A 175 26.28 2.84 6.04
C TYR A 175 26.89 2.79 4.62
N ALA A 176 26.41 1.90 3.75
CA ALA A 176 26.82 1.84 2.35
C ALA A 176 26.51 3.14 1.60
N ILE A 177 25.29 3.67 1.75
CA ILE A 177 24.91 4.96 1.18
C ILE A 177 25.79 6.09 1.74
N TYR A 178 25.99 6.13 3.06
CA TYR A 178 26.79 7.15 3.72
C TYR A 178 28.24 7.14 3.25
N ALA A 179 28.89 5.97 3.26
CA ALA A 179 30.26 5.82 2.80
C ALA A 179 30.41 6.23 1.32
N THR A 180 29.46 5.81 0.48
CA THR A 180 29.41 6.18 -0.94
C THR A 180 29.25 7.69 -1.13
N TYR A 181 28.35 8.33 -0.36
CA TYR A 181 28.19 9.78 -0.39
C TYR A 181 29.49 10.53 -0.08
N GLN A 182 30.28 10.04 0.86
CA GLN A 182 31.51 10.68 1.30
C GLN A 182 32.70 10.47 0.36
N CYS A 183 32.80 9.31 -0.32
CA CYS A 183 33.98 8.98 -1.13
C CYS A 183 33.81 9.24 -2.63
N VAL A 184 32.58 9.32 -3.13
CA VAL A 184 32.30 9.52 -4.57
C VAL A 184 32.27 11.02 -4.90
N ASP A 185 32.72 11.39 -6.09
CA ASP A 185 32.68 12.77 -6.55
C ASP A 185 31.25 13.31 -6.69
N ASP A 186 31.06 14.61 -6.49
CA ASP A 186 29.73 15.26 -6.41
C ASP A 186 28.88 15.08 -7.67
N CYS A 187 29.49 14.91 -8.83
CA CYS A 187 28.74 14.74 -10.08
C CYS A 187 28.19 13.33 -10.21
N SER A 188 28.86 12.34 -9.64
CA SER A 188 28.55 10.93 -9.75
C SER A 188 27.71 10.39 -8.57
N LYS A 189 27.73 11.06 -7.42
CA LYS A 189 27.06 10.61 -6.18
C LYS A 189 25.62 10.12 -6.41
N ALA A 190 24.80 10.94 -7.01
CA ALA A 190 23.40 10.61 -7.23
C ALA A 190 23.24 9.32 -8.07
N ARG A 191 24.06 9.16 -9.11
CA ARG A 191 24.01 7.98 -9.97
C ARG A 191 24.49 6.73 -9.26
N VAL A 192 25.62 6.82 -8.53
CA VAL A 192 26.20 5.66 -7.83
C VAL A 192 25.27 5.20 -6.69
N ILE A 193 24.71 6.13 -5.93
CA ILE A 193 23.75 5.79 -4.87
C ILE A 193 22.47 5.18 -5.46
N TYR A 194 22.00 5.65 -6.63
CA TYR A 194 20.83 5.09 -7.28
C TYR A 194 21.01 3.61 -7.67
N GLU A 195 22.22 3.17 -8.00
CA GLU A 195 22.48 1.77 -8.35
C GLU A 195 22.15 0.82 -7.18
N TYR A 196 22.32 1.26 -5.91
CA TYR A 196 21.92 0.46 -4.75
C TYR A 196 20.42 0.17 -4.74
N PHE A 197 19.57 1.11 -5.15
CA PHE A 197 18.11 0.94 -5.15
C PHE A 197 17.59 -0.04 -6.22
N LYS A 198 18.47 -0.61 -7.03
CA LYS A 198 18.15 -1.78 -7.88
C LYS A 198 18.20 -3.09 -7.09
N ASN A 199 18.86 -3.11 -5.94
CA ASN A 199 18.91 -4.24 -5.04
C ASN A 199 17.73 -4.19 -4.06
N GLU A 200 17.07 -5.33 -3.85
CA GLU A 200 15.88 -5.42 -3.03
C GLU A 200 16.07 -4.99 -1.57
N ASN A 201 17.28 -5.19 -1.02
CA ASN A 201 17.62 -4.76 0.34
C ASN A 201 17.48 -3.25 0.56
N PHE A 202 17.49 -2.45 -0.51
CA PHE A 202 17.35 -0.99 -0.46
C PHE A 202 15.93 -0.49 -0.73
N LYS A 203 14.99 -1.38 -1.00
CA LYS A 203 13.63 -1.01 -1.41
C LYS A 203 12.94 -0.03 -0.48
N ASP A 204 13.15 -0.17 0.84
CA ASP A 204 12.52 0.66 1.86
C ASP A 204 13.49 1.62 2.58
N ILE A 205 14.74 1.69 2.12
CA ILE A 205 15.78 2.52 2.74
C ILE A 205 15.56 4.01 2.43
N SER A 206 15.75 4.86 3.44
CA SER A 206 15.73 6.31 3.33
C SER A 206 17.14 6.87 3.20
N ILE A 207 17.37 7.76 2.23
CA ILE A 207 18.64 8.49 2.11
C ILE A 207 18.80 9.47 3.27
N GLU A 208 17.71 10.11 3.69
CA GLU A 208 17.74 11.04 4.83
C GLU A 208 18.21 10.34 6.11
N ASP A 209 17.79 9.10 6.37
CA ASP A 209 18.22 8.35 7.54
C ASP A 209 19.71 7.97 7.46
N SER A 210 20.23 7.69 6.27
CA SER A 210 21.66 7.53 6.06
C SER A 210 22.42 8.82 6.43
N PHE A 211 21.91 9.98 6.07
CA PHE A 211 22.55 11.26 6.41
C PHE A 211 22.54 11.58 7.91
N LYS A 212 21.61 10.99 8.67
CA LYS A 212 21.52 11.10 10.13
C LYS A 212 22.53 10.25 10.89
N LEU A 213 23.32 9.41 10.22
CA LEU A 213 24.40 8.64 10.88
C LEU A 213 25.42 9.56 11.57
N GLY A 214 25.63 10.77 11.04
CA GLY A 214 26.27 11.86 11.76
C GLY A 214 27.76 11.69 12.03
N VAL A 215 28.48 10.85 11.29
CA VAL A 215 29.92 10.62 11.47
C VAL A 215 30.71 11.93 11.25
N GLU A 216 30.30 12.70 10.24
CA GLU A 216 30.76 14.08 10.04
C GLU A 216 29.72 14.89 9.27
N VAL A 217 29.94 16.22 9.24
CA VAL A 217 29.06 17.13 8.51
C VAL A 217 29.13 16.84 7.01
N LEU A 218 27.97 16.57 6.42
CA LEU A 218 27.84 16.33 4.99
C LEU A 218 28.01 17.64 4.20
N LYS A 219 28.80 17.60 3.16
CA LYS A 219 29.04 18.75 2.27
C LYS A 219 28.19 18.65 1.02
N GLU A 220 27.82 19.80 0.44
CA GLU A 220 27.13 19.89 -0.87
C GLU A 220 25.79 19.14 -0.94
N THR A 221 25.07 19.03 0.19
CA THR A 221 23.78 18.30 0.24
C THR A 221 22.72 18.91 -0.69
N ASP A 222 22.64 20.23 -0.79
CA ASP A 222 21.72 20.90 -1.73
C ASP A 222 22.01 20.52 -3.20
N LYS A 223 23.30 20.41 -3.55
CA LYS A 223 23.71 20.00 -4.90
C LYS A 223 23.38 18.53 -5.17
N PHE A 224 23.60 17.67 -4.17
CA PHE A 224 23.21 16.28 -4.25
C PHE A 224 21.70 16.13 -4.48
N TRP A 225 20.86 16.75 -3.67
CA TRP A 225 19.41 16.63 -3.80
C TRP A 225 18.89 17.17 -5.15
N ASN A 226 19.47 18.26 -5.66
CA ASN A 226 19.14 18.76 -6.99
C ASN A 226 19.50 17.75 -8.11
N ASN A 227 20.67 17.11 -8.01
CA ASN A 227 21.09 16.08 -8.96
C ASN A 227 20.24 14.82 -8.83
N TRP A 228 19.90 14.45 -7.60
CA TRP A 228 19.06 13.30 -7.27
C TRP A 228 17.64 13.44 -7.85
N ILE A 229 16.99 14.56 -7.58
CA ILE A 229 15.68 14.88 -8.17
C ILE A 229 15.77 14.86 -9.71
N SER A 230 16.82 15.47 -10.28
CA SER A 230 16.98 15.50 -11.74
C SER A 230 17.16 14.10 -12.35
N LEU A 231 17.82 13.20 -11.66
CA LEU A 231 17.98 11.79 -12.06
C LEU A 231 16.64 11.05 -11.98
N LEU A 232 15.93 11.17 -10.86
CA LEU A 232 14.67 10.47 -10.62
C LEU A 232 13.57 10.91 -11.59
N LEU A 233 13.54 12.18 -11.99
CA LEU A 233 12.60 12.68 -13.01
C LEU A 233 12.73 11.98 -14.37
N LEU A 234 13.85 11.33 -14.65
CA LEU A 234 14.10 10.57 -15.89
C LEU A 234 13.74 9.08 -15.76
N LYS A 235 13.36 8.64 -14.58
CA LYS A 235 13.03 7.26 -14.24
C LYS A 235 11.54 7.14 -13.93
N SER A 236 11.03 5.92 -13.90
CA SER A 236 9.64 5.61 -13.52
C SER A 236 9.61 4.41 -12.60
N GLY A 237 8.60 4.31 -11.77
CA GLY A 237 8.39 3.20 -10.84
C GLY A 237 8.03 3.65 -9.43
N ASN A 238 7.62 2.69 -8.59
CA ASN A 238 7.18 2.98 -7.23
C ASN A 238 8.35 3.39 -6.32
N ILE A 239 9.52 2.80 -6.53
CA ILE A 239 10.73 3.15 -5.78
C ILE A 239 11.13 4.58 -6.10
N GLU A 240 11.18 4.93 -7.39
CA GLU A 240 11.52 6.26 -7.86
C GLU A 240 10.53 7.32 -7.39
N TYR A 241 9.24 7.01 -7.39
CA TYR A 241 8.23 7.89 -6.80
C TYR A 241 8.50 8.15 -5.32
N ARG A 242 8.75 7.10 -4.52
CA ARG A 242 9.05 7.21 -3.09
C ARG A 242 10.30 8.06 -2.84
N LEU A 243 11.38 7.78 -3.57
CA LEU A 243 12.64 8.51 -3.45
C LEU A 243 12.51 9.98 -3.89
N LEU A 244 11.72 10.24 -4.94
CA LEU A 244 11.45 11.61 -5.40
C LEU A 244 10.62 12.38 -4.38
N LYS A 245 9.62 11.74 -3.79
CA LYS A 245 8.83 12.33 -2.70
C LYS A 245 9.71 12.68 -1.51
N GLU A 246 10.54 11.74 -1.03
CA GLU A 246 11.51 11.96 0.06
C GLU A 246 12.41 13.18 -0.24
N ALA A 247 12.95 13.27 -1.46
CA ALA A 247 13.81 14.38 -1.86
C ALA A 247 13.09 15.73 -1.88
N LEU A 248 11.83 15.76 -2.29
CA LEU A 248 11.00 16.96 -2.28
C LEU A 248 10.63 17.36 -0.86
N ASP A 249 10.26 16.42 -0.01
CA ASP A 249 9.97 16.64 1.41
C ASP A 249 11.20 17.20 2.13
N TYR A 250 12.38 16.59 1.96
CA TYR A 250 13.64 17.04 2.54
C TYR A 250 13.99 18.49 2.12
N THR A 251 13.80 18.81 0.86
CA THR A 251 14.04 20.16 0.32
C THR A 251 12.88 21.14 0.58
N ASN A 252 11.86 20.71 1.34
CA ASN A 252 10.64 21.45 1.62
C ASN A 252 10.02 22.03 0.34
N TYR A 253 9.99 21.24 -0.72
CA TYR A 253 9.45 21.61 -2.06
C TYR A 253 10.03 22.92 -2.63
N LYS A 254 11.18 23.40 -2.17
CA LYS A 254 11.76 24.71 -2.48
C LYS A 254 11.82 25.05 -3.97
N ASN A 255 11.99 24.05 -4.82
CA ASN A 255 12.18 24.23 -6.26
C ASN A 255 11.13 23.51 -7.12
N TYR A 256 10.00 23.07 -6.55
CA TYR A 256 9.00 22.25 -7.25
C TYR A 256 8.54 22.87 -8.58
N LYS A 257 8.44 24.20 -8.67
CA LYS A 257 8.03 24.92 -9.89
C LYS A 257 8.90 24.61 -11.12
N LYS A 258 10.18 24.27 -10.90
CA LYS A 258 11.12 23.89 -11.98
C LYS A 258 10.82 22.53 -12.57
N TYR A 259 10.11 21.70 -11.82
CA TYR A 259 9.91 20.28 -12.15
C TYR A 259 8.50 19.98 -12.66
N ILE A 260 7.53 20.91 -12.51
CA ILE A 260 6.12 20.69 -12.85
C ILE A 260 5.94 20.09 -14.25
N ASP A 261 6.62 20.64 -15.26
CA ASP A 261 6.45 20.16 -16.64
C ASP A 261 7.06 18.78 -16.89
N LYS A 262 8.01 18.36 -16.04
CA LYS A 262 8.72 17.08 -16.17
C LYS A 262 8.03 15.94 -15.42
N LEU A 263 7.27 16.26 -14.37
CA LEU A 263 6.57 15.27 -13.54
C LEU A 263 5.47 14.52 -14.30
N SER A 264 4.89 15.16 -15.34
CA SER A 264 3.75 14.62 -16.09
C SER A 264 4.01 13.30 -16.80
N GLN A 265 5.26 12.99 -17.12
CA GLN A 265 5.61 11.76 -17.84
C GLN A 265 5.76 10.55 -16.90
N ASN A 266 6.55 10.70 -15.83
CA ASN A 266 6.98 9.58 -15.02
C ASN A 266 6.40 9.57 -13.59
N HIS A 267 6.06 10.75 -13.05
CA HIS A 267 5.67 10.90 -11.64
C HIS A 267 4.42 11.78 -11.43
N PRO A 268 3.33 11.53 -12.15
CA PRO A 268 2.15 12.41 -12.05
C PRO A 268 1.51 12.41 -10.65
N LYS A 269 1.71 11.37 -9.84
CA LYS A 269 1.21 11.32 -8.43
C LYS A 269 1.85 12.40 -7.54
N ILE A 270 3.05 12.86 -7.84
CA ILE A 270 3.75 13.93 -7.09
C ILE A 270 2.96 15.26 -7.10
N TYR A 271 2.10 15.49 -8.08
CA TYR A 271 1.26 16.70 -8.08
C TYR A 271 0.35 16.77 -6.86
N ILE A 272 -0.14 15.63 -6.39
CA ILE A 272 -0.97 15.56 -5.18
C ILE A 272 -0.15 15.92 -3.93
N ASP A 273 1.09 15.44 -3.85
CA ASP A 273 1.99 15.80 -2.74
C ASP A 273 2.30 17.31 -2.76
N ILE A 274 2.54 17.90 -3.95
CA ILE A 274 2.70 19.35 -4.11
C ILE A 274 1.44 20.11 -3.67
N PHE A 275 0.25 19.64 -4.02
CA PHE A 275 -1.00 20.30 -3.61
C PHE A 275 -1.19 20.23 -2.10
N ASN A 276 -0.92 19.09 -1.46
CA ASN A 276 -0.97 18.95 -0.02
C ASN A 276 0.02 19.90 0.68
N HIS A 277 1.24 20.03 0.15
CA HIS A 277 2.21 21.01 0.66
C HIS A 277 1.68 22.44 0.52
N LEU A 278 1.12 22.81 -0.64
CA LEU A 278 0.57 24.15 -0.88
C LEU A 278 -0.65 24.46 0.01
N ILE A 279 -1.48 23.45 0.32
CA ILE A 279 -2.59 23.60 1.28
C ILE A 279 -2.05 23.95 2.66
N ASN A 280 -1.02 23.24 3.13
CA ASN A 280 -0.39 23.48 4.42
C ASN A 280 0.22 24.89 4.50
N GLU A 281 0.68 25.44 3.38
CA GLU A 281 1.19 26.80 3.27
C GLU A 281 0.12 27.87 2.98
N ASN A 282 -1.17 27.51 2.90
CA ASN A 282 -2.30 28.37 2.51
C ASN A 282 -2.14 29.04 1.13
N LYS A 283 -1.46 28.40 0.19
CA LYS A 283 -1.23 28.90 -1.19
C LYS A 283 -2.26 28.36 -2.17
N ILE A 284 -3.53 28.56 -1.89
CA ILE A 284 -4.65 27.97 -2.65
C ILE A 284 -4.66 28.43 -4.13
N ASP A 285 -4.37 29.70 -4.40
CA ASP A 285 -4.33 30.23 -5.77
C ASP A 285 -3.27 29.51 -6.63
N GLU A 286 -2.17 29.08 -6.02
CA GLU A 286 -1.13 28.33 -6.73
C GLU A 286 -1.64 26.93 -7.13
N ILE A 287 -2.48 26.29 -6.30
CA ILE A 287 -3.09 24.98 -6.63
C ILE A 287 -3.91 25.09 -7.90
N VAL A 288 -4.78 26.12 -8.00
CA VAL A 288 -5.64 26.32 -9.16
C VAL A 288 -4.81 26.58 -10.44
N ASN A 289 -3.78 27.41 -10.34
CA ASN A 289 -2.90 27.72 -11.46
C ASN A 289 -2.11 26.49 -11.94
N ILE A 290 -1.50 25.76 -11.01
CA ILE A 290 -0.71 24.56 -11.31
C ILE A 290 -1.63 23.45 -11.82
N GLY A 291 -2.74 23.18 -11.14
CA GLY A 291 -3.68 22.14 -11.52
C GLY A 291 -4.23 22.29 -12.93
N ASN A 292 -4.63 23.51 -13.33
CA ASN A 292 -5.06 23.77 -14.71
C ASN A 292 -3.93 23.53 -15.73
N LYS A 293 -2.69 23.94 -15.41
CA LYS A 293 -1.52 23.66 -16.25
C LYS A 293 -1.29 22.15 -16.36
N VAL A 294 -1.30 21.43 -15.25
CA VAL A 294 -1.07 19.99 -15.19
C VAL A 294 -2.14 19.22 -15.96
N LEU A 295 -3.42 19.58 -15.81
CA LEU A 295 -4.50 18.97 -16.61
C LEU A 295 -4.29 19.15 -18.14
N SER A 296 -3.60 20.21 -18.56
CA SER A 296 -3.26 20.40 -19.97
C SER A 296 -2.08 19.54 -20.44
N LEU A 297 -1.18 19.15 -19.53
CA LEU A 297 0.03 18.36 -19.82
C LEU A 297 -0.22 16.85 -19.79
N LEU A 298 -1.08 16.40 -18.86
CA LEU A 298 -1.34 14.97 -18.65
C LEU A 298 -2.16 14.37 -19.80
N ASN A 299 -1.84 13.11 -20.13
CA ASN A 299 -2.67 12.32 -21.05
C ASN A 299 -4.09 12.17 -20.49
N LYS A 300 -5.09 12.28 -21.36
CA LYS A 300 -6.52 12.26 -21.00
C LYS A 300 -6.99 10.93 -20.38
N ASP A 301 -6.27 9.85 -20.64
CA ASP A 301 -6.64 8.52 -20.15
C ASP A 301 -6.12 8.21 -18.73
N LEU A 302 -5.37 9.12 -18.11
CA LEU A 302 -4.79 8.88 -16.78
C LEU A 302 -5.78 9.17 -15.65
N ILE A 303 -5.94 8.22 -14.73
CA ILE A 303 -6.82 8.35 -13.55
C ILE A 303 -6.39 9.51 -12.64
N ILE A 304 -5.10 9.78 -12.50
CA ILE A 304 -4.59 10.88 -11.67
C ILE A 304 -5.20 12.25 -12.01
N ARG A 305 -5.69 12.43 -13.24
CA ARG A 305 -6.42 13.64 -13.64
C ARG A 305 -7.71 13.82 -12.85
N ASN A 306 -8.36 12.69 -12.47
CA ASN A 306 -9.51 12.71 -11.57
C ASN A 306 -9.16 13.41 -10.25
N ASP A 307 -8.08 12.98 -9.61
CA ASP A 307 -7.69 13.50 -8.29
C ASP A 307 -7.35 14.99 -8.38
N ILE A 308 -6.59 15.38 -9.42
CA ILE A 308 -6.27 16.78 -9.70
C ILE A 308 -7.54 17.60 -9.93
N ALA A 309 -8.47 17.09 -10.72
CA ALA A 309 -9.74 17.77 -11.00
C ALA A 309 -10.60 17.92 -9.73
N LEU A 310 -10.59 16.92 -8.83
CA LEU A 310 -11.29 17.00 -7.55
C LEU A 310 -10.67 18.04 -6.60
N TYR A 311 -9.34 18.14 -6.55
CA TYR A 311 -8.67 19.25 -5.83
C TYR A 311 -9.10 20.60 -6.39
N LEU A 312 -9.13 20.76 -7.72
CA LEU A 312 -9.58 22.00 -8.35
C LEU A 312 -11.05 22.30 -8.07
N ALA A 313 -11.93 21.29 -8.13
CA ALA A 313 -13.35 21.45 -7.81
C ALA A 313 -13.60 21.89 -6.36
N LYS A 314 -12.69 21.54 -5.44
CA LYS A 314 -12.75 21.94 -4.04
C LYS A 314 -12.36 23.40 -3.82
N TYR A 315 -11.40 23.91 -4.59
CA TYR A 315 -10.80 25.21 -4.34
C TYR A 315 -11.15 26.30 -5.39
N ASP A 316 -11.76 25.94 -6.52
CA ASP A 316 -12.23 26.87 -7.56
C ASP A 316 -13.71 26.63 -7.86
N GLU A 317 -14.57 27.21 -7.02
CA GLU A 317 -16.03 27.08 -7.16
C GLU A 317 -16.55 27.64 -8.51
N SER A 318 -15.88 28.64 -9.07
CA SER A 318 -16.29 29.27 -10.34
C SER A 318 -16.20 28.32 -11.54
N ASN A 319 -15.30 27.36 -11.51
CA ASN A 319 -15.07 26.36 -12.56
C ASN A 319 -15.41 24.93 -12.11
N LYS A 320 -16.08 24.75 -10.97
CA LYS A 320 -16.40 23.47 -10.36
C LYS A 320 -17.07 22.49 -11.31
N GLU A 321 -18.04 22.97 -12.11
CA GLU A 321 -18.73 22.15 -13.11
C GLU A 321 -17.74 21.50 -14.08
N LYS A 322 -16.81 22.29 -14.64
CA LYS A 322 -15.78 21.80 -15.57
C LYS A 322 -14.93 20.69 -14.92
N TYR A 323 -14.52 20.88 -13.66
CA TYR A 323 -13.65 19.93 -12.98
C TYR A 323 -14.38 18.64 -12.59
N ILE A 324 -15.64 18.72 -12.18
CA ILE A 324 -16.47 17.54 -11.90
C ILE A 324 -16.70 16.71 -13.17
N ILE A 325 -16.90 17.34 -14.31
CA ILE A 325 -17.01 16.63 -15.60
C ILE A 325 -15.66 16.02 -16.00
N GLU A 326 -14.56 16.75 -15.79
CA GLU A 326 -13.21 16.23 -16.06
C GLU A 326 -12.89 15.03 -15.17
N SER A 327 -13.28 15.05 -13.89
CA SER A 327 -13.07 13.91 -12.99
C SER A 327 -13.77 12.64 -13.48
N PHE A 328 -15.02 12.75 -13.92
CA PHE A 328 -15.75 11.62 -14.49
C PHE A 328 -15.15 11.10 -15.80
N LYS A 329 -14.65 12.01 -16.67
CA LYS A 329 -13.97 11.61 -17.93
C LYS A 329 -12.69 10.84 -17.68
N SER A 330 -11.97 11.21 -16.63
CA SER A 330 -10.67 10.64 -16.28
C SER A 330 -10.77 9.37 -15.42
N ASN A 331 -11.83 9.25 -14.65
CA ASN A 331 -12.16 8.08 -13.84
C ASN A 331 -13.68 7.86 -13.85
N THR A 332 -14.12 7.01 -14.78
CA THR A 332 -15.54 6.74 -15.01
C THR A 332 -16.05 5.72 -14.00
N ASN A 333 -16.50 6.20 -12.86
CA ASN A 333 -17.02 5.39 -11.75
C ASN A 333 -18.31 5.98 -11.16
N VAL A 334 -18.95 5.23 -10.26
CA VAL A 334 -20.20 5.65 -9.62
C VAL A 334 -20.05 6.89 -8.74
N PRO A 335 -18.99 7.03 -7.90
CA PRO A 335 -18.77 8.27 -7.14
C PRO A 335 -18.76 9.52 -8.00
N ASN A 336 -18.02 9.52 -9.10
CA ASN A 336 -17.94 10.67 -10.01
C ASN A 336 -19.26 10.93 -10.73
N LEU A 337 -19.99 9.89 -11.13
CA LEU A 337 -21.33 10.03 -11.72
C LEU A 337 -22.29 10.67 -10.71
N LEU A 338 -22.29 10.22 -9.47
CA LEU A 338 -23.17 10.77 -8.43
C LEU A 338 -22.81 12.23 -8.09
N ARG A 339 -21.53 12.63 -8.18
CA ARG A 339 -21.15 14.05 -8.07
C ARG A 339 -21.82 14.91 -9.16
N ILE A 340 -21.81 14.44 -10.40
CA ILE A 340 -22.48 15.14 -11.51
C ILE A 340 -23.98 15.29 -11.23
N ILE A 341 -24.64 14.21 -10.79
CA ILE A 341 -26.08 14.18 -10.49
C ILE A 341 -26.40 15.10 -9.31
N ASN A 342 -25.65 14.99 -8.22
CA ASN A 342 -25.89 15.75 -6.99
C ASN A 342 -25.63 17.26 -7.15
N ASN A 343 -24.76 17.67 -8.06
CA ASN A 343 -24.55 19.07 -8.40
C ASN A 343 -25.53 19.59 -9.48
N GLY A 344 -26.44 18.75 -9.96
CA GLY A 344 -27.47 19.15 -10.94
C GLY A 344 -26.99 19.23 -12.39
N TYR A 345 -25.80 18.73 -12.70
CA TYR A 345 -25.20 18.82 -14.04
C TYR A 345 -25.63 17.68 -14.97
N TYR A 346 -26.26 16.61 -14.46
CA TYR A 346 -26.57 15.40 -15.22
C TYR A 346 -27.40 15.69 -16.48
N SER A 347 -28.46 16.47 -16.39
CA SER A 347 -29.34 16.76 -17.53
C SER A 347 -28.59 17.42 -18.69
N LYS A 348 -27.63 18.28 -18.37
CA LYS A 348 -26.79 18.99 -19.36
C LYS A 348 -25.82 18.06 -20.07
N TYR A 349 -25.25 17.08 -19.36
CA TYR A 349 -24.18 16.21 -19.85
C TYR A 349 -24.62 14.77 -20.15
N LYS A 350 -25.93 14.45 -20.05
CA LYS A 350 -26.46 13.10 -20.19
C LYS A 350 -25.92 12.37 -21.42
N ASN A 351 -26.03 12.99 -22.60
CA ASN A 351 -25.57 12.36 -23.86
C ASN A 351 -24.06 12.08 -23.89
N GLU A 352 -23.27 12.95 -23.24
CA GLU A 352 -21.82 12.78 -23.13
C GLU A 352 -21.47 11.66 -22.14
N ILE A 353 -22.16 11.61 -21.01
CA ILE A 353 -22.03 10.55 -19.99
C ILE A 353 -22.37 9.19 -20.60
N ASP A 354 -23.52 9.08 -21.26
CA ASP A 354 -23.95 7.84 -21.91
C ASP A 354 -22.92 7.37 -22.95
N LYS A 355 -22.36 8.31 -23.74
CA LYS A 355 -21.31 8.00 -24.72
C LYS A 355 -20.03 7.50 -24.06
N ILE A 356 -19.59 8.14 -22.97
CA ILE A 356 -18.37 7.74 -22.24
C ILE A 356 -18.54 6.32 -21.68
N ILE A 357 -19.67 6.03 -21.06
CA ILE A 357 -19.97 4.71 -20.51
C ILE A 357 -19.97 3.65 -21.63
N CYS A 358 -20.62 3.92 -22.77
CA CYS A 358 -20.68 2.97 -23.88
C CYS A 358 -19.33 2.74 -24.58
N VAL A 359 -18.47 3.74 -24.68
CA VAL A 359 -17.14 3.59 -25.30
C VAL A 359 -16.25 2.68 -24.44
N ASN A 360 -16.39 2.75 -23.13
CA ASN A 360 -15.58 1.96 -22.19
C ASN A 360 -16.06 0.50 -22.03
N GLU A 361 -17.30 0.17 -22.46
CA GLU A 361 -17.84 -1.21 -22.43
C GLU A 361 -16.97 -2.24 -23.16
N ASN A 362 -16.24 -1.83 -24.20
CA ASN A 362 -15.46 -2.71 -25.07
C ASN A 362 -13.98 -2.86 -24.68
N ARG A 363 -13.54 -2.27 -23.59
CA ARG A 363 -12.14 -2.38 -23.14
C ARG A 363 -11.94 -3.63 -22.30
N LYS A 364 -11.22 -4.61 -22.87
CA LYS A 364 -10.93 -5.91 -22.22
C LYS A 364 -10.03 -5.77 -21.01
N THR A 365 -10.44 -6.47 -19.97
CA THR A 365 -9.79 -7.04 -18.76
C THR A 365 -8.31 -6.80 -18.45
N TYR A 366 -8.10 -6.35 -17.30
CA TYR A 366 -7.24 -6.35 -16.12
C TYR A 366 -5.77 -6.86 -16.18
N PHE A 367 -5.24 -7.52 -17.19
CA PHE A 367 -3.95 -8.24 -17.08
C PHE A 367 -2.73 -7.61 -17.77
N GLU A 368 -2.83 -6.43 -18.37
CA GLU A 368 -1.71 -5.83 -19.13
C GLU A 368 -1.42 -4.35 -18.84
N ILE A 369 -1.69 -3.86 -17.63
CA ILE A 369 -1.47 -2.44 -17.35
C ILE A 369 -0.28 -2.26 -16.43
N ASN A 370 0.89 -2.03 -17.04
CA ASN A 370 2.05 -1.46 -16.37
C ASN A 370 1.83 0.04 -16.08
N GLU A 371 1.97 0.40 -14.81
CA GLU A 371 2.55 1.61 -14.23
C GLU A 371 1.79 2.95 -14.27
N LEU A 372 0.90 3.23 -15.17
CA LEU A 372 0.04 4.41 -15.09
C LEU A 372 -1.41 3.96 -15.20
N GLU A 373 -2.14 4.09 -14.09
CA GLU A 373 -3.54 3.69 -14.01
C GLU A 373 -4.36 4.44 -15.07
N LYS A 374 -4.89 3.68 -16.03
CA LYS A 374 -5.75 4.20 -17.08
C LYS A 374 -7.21 4.02 -16.71
N ASN A 375 -8.05 4.93 -17.18
CA ASN A 375 -9.51 4.85 -17.00
C ASN A 375 -10.08 3.66 -17.79
N ILE A 376 -10.22 2.53 -17.12
CA ILE A 376 -10.80 1.29 -17.64
C ILE A 376 -11.97 0.90 -16.74
N ILE A 377 -13.14 0.69 -17.35
CA ILE A 377 -14.33 0.23 -16.62
C ILE A 377 -14.38 -1.31 -16.73
N ASN A 378 -14.40 -2.00 -15.61
CA ASN A 378 -14.68 -3.41 -15.57
C ASN A 378 -16.20 -3.68 -15.77
N LYS A 379 -16.58 -4.95 -15.94
CA LYS A 379 -17.98 -5.31 -16.21
C LYS A 379 -18.91 -4.93 -15.05
N GLU A 380 -18.43 -5.05 -13.82
CA GLU A 380 -19.21 -4.77 -12.61
C GLU A 380 -19.47 -3.27 -12.45
N ASP A 381 -18.44 -2.45 -12.57
CA ASP A 381 -18.56 -0.99 -12.55
C ASP A 381 -19.49 -0.49 -13.67
N TYR A 382 -19.40 -1.11 -14.86
CA TYR A 382 -20.30 -0.81 -15.95
C TYR A 382 -21.77 -1.09 -15.61
N ASP A 383 -22.05 -2.24 -15.00
CA ASP A 383 -23.40 -2.60 -14.58
C ASP A 383 -23.94 -1.64 -13.51
N TYR A 384 -23.10 -1.21 -12.55
CA TYR A 384 -23.48 -0.20 -11.58
C TYR A 384 -23.72 1.18 -12.22
N LEU A 385 -22.86 1.60 -13.14
CA LEU A 385 -23.07 2.84 -13.89
C LEU A 385 -24.40 2.83 -14.66
N LYS A 386 -24.79 1.67 -15.24
CA LYS A 386 -26.10 1.49 -15.89
C LYS A 386 -27.25 1.63 -14.89
N PHE A 387 -27.11 1.06 -13.69
CA PHE A 387 -28.11 1.26 -12.63
C PHE A 387 -28.26 2.74 -12.26
N PHE A 388 -27.14 3.42 -12.01
CA PHE A 388 -27.15 4.82 -11.58
C PHE A 388 -27.50 5.83 -12.71
N THR A 389 -27.46 5.43 -13.96
CA THR A 389 -28.01 6.21 -15.09
C THR A 389 -29.48 5.89 -15.41
N GLY A 390 -30.14 5.04 -14.59
CA GLY A 390 -31.55 4.69 -14.71
C GLY A 390 -31.87 3.60 -15.72
N ASN A 391 -30.85 2.88 -16.25
CA ASN A 391 -31.04 1.72 -17.13
C ASN A 391 -31.39 0.47 -16.33
N PHE A 392 -32.47 0.54 -15.57
CA PHE A 392 -32.87 -0.47 -14.62
C PHE A 392 -33.20 -1.83 -15.24
N ASP A 393 -33.78 -1.86 -16.43
CA ASP A 393 -34.07 -3.11 -17.14
C ASP A 393 -32.80 -3.84 -17.52
N TYR A 394 -31.80 -3.14 -18.06
CA TYR A 394 -30.50 -3.72 -18.35
C TYR A 394 -29.85 -4.31 -17.09
N PHE A 395 -29.77 -3.52 -16.03
CA PHE A 395 -29.15 -3.99 -14.77
C PHE A 395 -29.90 -5.20 -14.18
N PHE A 396 -31.22 -5.21 -14.28
CA PHE A 396 -32.05 -6.32 -13.82
C PHE A 396 -31.81 -7.59 -14.63
N ASP A 397 -31.69 -7.48 -15.96
CA ASP A 397 -31.39 -8.60 -16.84
C ASP A 397 -30.03 -9.22 -16.52
N GLU A 398 -29.02 -8.39 -16.18
CA GLU A 398 -27.72 -8.88 -15.72
C GLU A 398 -27.81 -9.55 -14.33
N CYS A 399 -28.61 -9.01 -13.40
CA CYS A 399 -28.86 -9.67 -12.12
C CYS A 399 -29.46 -11.08 -12.28
N ILE A 400 -30.37 -11.27 -13.23
CA ILE A 400 -31.00 -12.58 -13.50
C ILE A 400 -30.01 -13.57 -14.12
N LYS A 401 -29.11 -13.10 -15.01
CA LYS A 401 -28.11 -13.96 -15.67
C LYS A 401 -27.02 -14.42 -14.71
N THR A 402 -26.77 -13.67 -13.64
CA THR A 402 -25.72 -14.02 -12.66
C THR A 402 -26.06 -15.35 -11.99
N LYS A 403 -25.23 -16.38 -12.24
CA LYS A 403 -25.37 -17.67 -11.56
C LYS A 403 -25.06 -17.51 -10.08
N THR A 404 -26.07 -17.67 -9.25
CA THR A 404 -25.90 -17.63 -7.80
C THR A 404 -25.46 -18.98 -7.28
N SER A 405 -24.26 -19.06 -6.72
CA SER A 405 -23.96 -20.14 -5.78
C SER A 405 -24.81 -19.92 -4.52
N LEU A 406 -25.25 -20.99 -3.87
CA LEU A 406 -25.99 -20.90 -2.60
C LEU A 406 -25.20 -20.12 -1.52
N GLY A 407 -23.87 -20.02 -1.69
CA GLY A 407 -22.99 -19.29 -0.79
C GLY A 407 -22.90 -17.78 -0.97
N TRP A 408 -23.39 -17.23 -2.10
CA TRP A 408 -23.07 -15.84 -2.50
C TRP A 408 -21.55 -15.55 -2.38
N SER A 409 -20.75 -16.55 -2.71
CA SER A 409 -19.29 -16.43 -2.72
C SER A 409 -18.77 -15.48 -3.81
N ILE A 410 -19.64 -15.13 -4.76
CA ILE A 410 -19.37 -14.12 -5.79
C ILE A 410 -19.99 -12.80 -5.30
N MET A 411 -19.16 -11.86 -4.94
CA MET A 411 -19.50 -10.54 -4.37
C MET A 411 -20.60 -9.78 -5.13
N PRO A 412 -20.61 -9.71 -6.48
CA PRO A 412 -21.57 -8.88 -7.24
C PRO A 412 -23.02 -9.10 -6.86
N ILE A 413 -23.46 -10.34 -6.62
CA ILE A 413 -24.86 -10.61 -6.34
C ILE A 413 -25.36 -9.99 -5.01
N GLN A 414 -24.49 -9.88 -4.01
CA GLN A 414 -24.85 -9.28 -2.73
C GLN A 414 -25.17 -7.81 -2.90
N TYR A 415 -24.29 -7.08 -3.58
CA TYR A 415 -24.44 -5.64 -3.80
C TYR A 415 -25.54 -5.31 -4.79
N ASN A 416 -25.77 -6.16 -5.80
CA ASN A 416 -26.94 -6.05 -6.68
C ASN A 416 -28.24 -6.13 -5.90
N VAL A 417 -28.35 -7.09 -4.97
CA VAL A 417 -29.52 -7.22 -4.08
C VAL A 417 -29.63 -5.99 -3.16
N TYR A 418 -28.53 -5.51 -2.61
CA TYR A 418 -28.51 -4.33 -1.75
C TYR A 418 -28.95 -3.07 -2.49
N LEU A 419 -28.47 -2.82 -3.70
CA LEU A 419 -28.90 -1.68 -4.52
C LEU A 419 -30.41 -1.70 -4.77
N TRP A 420 -30.99 -2.86 -5.11
CA TRP A 420 -32.42 -2.99 -5.29
C TRP A 420 -33.20 -2.80 -3.98
N LEU A 421 -32.71 -3.32 -2.84
CA LEU A 421 -33.32 -3.10 -1.53
C LEU A 421 -33.31 -1.61 -1.17
N LEU A 422 -32.19 -0.92 -1.33
CA LEU A 422 -32.09 0.52 -1.08
C LEU A 422 -32.99 1.33 -2.01
N TYR A 423 -33.02 0.99 -3.29
CA TYR A 423 -33.81 1.71 -4.28
C TYR A 423 -35.33 1.54 -4.04
N LEU A 424 -35.79 0.34 -3.73
CA LEU A 424 -37.20 0.05 -3.55
C LEU A 424 -37.74 0.42 -2.15
N ASN A 425 -36.87 0.53 -1.15
CA ASN A 425 -37.26 0.98 0.18
C ASN A 425 -37.52 2.50 0.20
N ARG A 426 -38.65 2.93 0.72
CA ARG A 426 -39.01 4.36 0.90
C ARG A 426 -38.68 4.89 2.29
N ASN A 427 -38.36 4.00 3.24
CA ASN A 427 -38.01 4.36 4.61
C ASN A 427 -36.48 4.34 4.75
N ASN A 428 -35.85 5.52 4.87
CA ASN A 428 -34.41 5.71 4.80
C ASN A 428 -33.72 5.84 6.17
N ASN A 429 -34.42 5.57 7.27
CA ASN A 429 -33.91 5.85 8.63
C ASN A 429 -33.75 4.60 9.50
N SER A 430 -33.88 3.39 8.95
CA SER A 430 -33.73 2.17 9.72
C SER A 430 -32.26 1.78 9.90
N LYS A 431 -31.96 1.04 10.99
CA LYS A 431 -30.63 0.46 11.20
C LYS A 431 -30.20 -0.43 10.04
N VAL A 432 -31.15 -1.17 9.46
CA VAL A 432 -30.87 -2.08 8.34
C VAL A 432 -30.55 -1.30 7.08
N TYR A 433 -31.35 -0.26 6.78
CA TYR A 433 -31.08 0.61 5.64
C TYR A 433 -29.68 1.23 5.74
N ASN A 434 -29.32 1.78 6.90
CA ASN A 434 -28.01 2.38 7.12
C ASN A 434 -26.88 1.35 6.97
N SER A 435 -27.03 0.15 7.53
CA SER A 435 -26.03 -0.91 7.38
C SER A 435 -25.80 -1.31 5.92
N ILE A 436 -26.87 -1.40 5.13
CA ILE A 436 -26.79 -1.76 3.71
C ILE A 436 -26.18 -0.62 2.88
N ILE A 437 -26.56 0.63 3.12
CA ILE A 437 -26.04 1.76 2.33
C ILE A 437 -24.55 1.98 2.58
N TYR A 438 -24.09 1.91 3.83
CA TYR A 438 -22.65 2.00 4.13
C TYR A 438 -21.86 0.90 3.44
N SER A 439 -22.29 -0.37 3.57
CA SER A 439 -21.61 -1.48 2.92
C SER A 439 -21.60 -1.36 1.38
N THR A 440 -22.70 -0.86 0.80
CA THR A 440 -22.81 -0.69 -0.65
C THR A 440 -21.94 0.45 -1.16
N PHE A 441 -21.92 1.58 -0.48
CA PHE A 441 -21.15 2.74 -0.89
C PHE A 441 -19.64 2.52 -0.68
N ASP A 442 -19.23 1.79 0.37
CA ASP A 442 -17.84 1.36 0.54
C ASP A 442 -17.37 0.51 -0.66
N GLU A 443 -18.19 -0.45 -1.11
CA GLU A 443 -17.89 -1.28 -2.29
C GLU A 443 -17.84 -0.47 -3.59
N LEU A 444 -18.68 0.54 -3.73
CA LEU A 444 -18.68 1.44 -4.88
C LEU A 444 -17.52 2.43 -4.88
N GLY A 445 -16.59 2.34 -3.94
CA GLY A 445 -15.37 3.17 -3.88
C GLY A 445 -15.53 4.53 -3.23
N PHE A 446 -16.60 4.75 -2.43
CA PHE A 446 -16.80 6.03 -1.73
C PHE A 446 -15.90 6.21 -0.50
N LYS A 447 -15.43 5.12 0.11
CA LYS A 447 -14.59 5.16 1.31
C LYS A 447 -13.28 5.91 1.13
N GLU A 448 -12.70 5.84 -0.06
CA GLU A 448 -11.43 6.50 -0.41
C GLU A 448 -11.64 7.89 -1.04
N ASP A 449 -12.89 8.35 -1.07
CA ASP A 449 -13.24 9.57 -1.79
C ASP A 449 -13.10 10.81 -0.91
N MET A 450 -12.23 11.74 -1.31
CA MET A 450 -11.90 12.96 -0.57
C MET A 450 -13.05 13.99 -0.46
N LEU A 451 -14.11 13.85 -1.26
CA LEU A 451 -15.19 14.83 -1.33
C LEU A 451 -16.52 14.35 -0.75
N PHE A 452 -16.64 13.08 -0.35
CA PHE A 452 -17.81 12.56 0.30
C PHE A 452 -17.49 12.16 1.74
N LEU A 453 -18.39 12.53 2.66
CA LEU A 453 -18.34 12.10 4.05
C LEU A 453 -19.32 10.95 4.24
N ASP A 454 -18.97 9.98 5.07
CA ASP A 454 -19.80 8.79 5.36
C ASP A 454 -21.24 9.16 5.75
N ASP A 455 -21.42 10.24 6.50
CA ASP A 455 -22.73 10.72 6.94
C ASP A 455 -23.63 11.20 5.79
N GLU A 456 -23.10 11.39 4.58
CA GLU A 456 -23.83 11.92 3.43
C GLU A 456 -24.38 10.83 2.50
N TYR A 457 -23.99 9.55 2.63
CA TYR A 457 -24.39 8.48 1.72
C TYR A 457 -25.89 8.39 1.51
N THR A 458 -26.66 8.45 2.58
CA THR A 458 -28.14 8.44 2.51
C THR A 458 -28.69 9.66 1.77
N LEU A 459 -28.10 10.84 2.00
CA LEU A 459 -28.51 12.08 1.33
C LEU A 459 -28.23 12.04 -0.16
N ILE A 460 -27.04 11.60 -0.54
CA ILE A 460 -26.57 11.44 -1.92
C ILE A 460 -27.48 10.48 -2.68
N PHE A 461 -27.73 9.30 -2.11
CA PHE A 461 -28.57 8.28 -2.71
C PHE A 461 -30.01 8.74 -2.87
N ASN A 462 -30.59 9.41 -1.87
CA ASN A 462 -31.95 9.95 -1.93
C ASN A 462 -32.09 11.06 -2.98
N LYS A 463 -31.07 11.90 -3.12
CA LYS A 463 -31.05 12.95 -4.15
C LYS A 463 -30.96 12.35 -5.55
N TRP A 464 -30.12 11.32 -5.74
CA TRP A 464 -30.06 10.55 -6.97
C TRP A 464 -31.42 9.88 -7.29
N LYS A 465 -32.02 9.17 -6.31
CA LYS A 465 -33.26 8.41 -6.48
C LYS A 465 -34.43 9.25 -6.98
N LYS A 466 -34.48 10.53 -6.59
CA LYS A 466 -35.52 11.47 -7.06
C LYS A 466 -35.46 11.77 -8.56
N ASN A 467 -34.30 11.56 -9.19
CA ASN A 467 -34.13 11.80 -10.63
C ASN A 467 -34.50 10.59 -11.49
N PHE A 468 -34.62 9.41 -10.87
CA PHE A 468 -34.85 8.15 -11.56
C PHE A 468 -35.95 7.35 -10.85
N GLU A 469 -37.17 7.41 -11.37
CA GLU A 469 -38.31 6.68 -10.80
C GLU A 469 -38.75 5.54 -11.74
N ILE A 470 -39.08 4.39 -11.13
CA ILE A 470 -39.68 3.24 -11.82
C ILE A 470 -41.18 3.21 -11.51
N ASN A 471 -42.00 3.11 -12.56
CA ASN A 471 -43.45 3.04 -12.44
C ASN A 471 -43.92 1.64 -11.99
N ASP A 472 -43.40 0.56 -12.59
CA ASP A 472 -43.71 -0.82 -12.21
C ASP A 472 -42.55 -1.44 -11.42
N LYS A 473 -42.76 -1.62 -10.13
CA LYS A 473 -41.78 -2.22 -9.19
C LYS A 473 -42.00 -3.71 -8.95
N GLY A 474 -43.12 -4.28 -9.43
CA GLY A 474 -43.53 -5.62 -9.07
C GLY A 474 -42.51 -6.70 -9.45
N LYS A 475 -41.97 -6.66 -10.67
CA LYS A 475 -40.97 -7.65 -11.11
C LYS A 475 -39.69 -7.66 -10.27
N PHE A 476 -39.20 -6.50 -9.86
CA PHE A 476 -38.00 -6.35 -9.03
C PHE A 476 -38.22 -6.87 -7.61
N ILE A 477 -39.38 -6.56 -7.03
CA ILE A 477 -39.77 -7.01 -5.68
C ILE A 477 -39.94 -8.54 -5.65
N ASN A 478 -40.59 -9.13 -6.66
CA ASN A 478 -40.77 -10.58 -6.75
C ASN A 478 -39.42 -11.32 -6.91
N TRP A 479 -38.51 -10.76 -7.70
CA TRP A 479 -37.17 -11.31 -7.84
C TRP A 479 -36.40 -11.24 -6.52
N LEU A 480 -36.40 -10.07 -5.84
CA LEU A 480 -35.76 -9.89 -4.53
C LEU A 480 -36.29 -10.90 -3.51
N GLN A 481 -37.60 -11.08 -3.43
CA GLN A 481 -38.20 -12.06 -2.55
C GLN A 481 -37.65 -13.46 -2.83
N SER A 482 -37.69 -13.88 -4.09
CA SER A 482 -37.25 -15.23 -4.50
C SER A 482 -35.76 -15.47 -4.16
N ILE A 483 -34.88 -14.50 -4.44
CA ILE A 483 -33.43 -14.69 -4.23
C ILE A 483 -33.06 -14.61 -2.75
N ILE A 484 -33.72 -13.74 -1.98
CA ILE A 484 -33.50 -13.60 -0.54
C ILE A 484 -34.02 -14.84 0.20
N GLU A 485 -35.21 -15.34 -0.15
CA GLU A 485 -35.77 -16.56 0.45
C GLU A 485 -34.84 -17.76 0.27
N LYS A 486 -34.31 -17.97 -0.93
CA LYS A 486 -33.33 -19.02 -1.21
C LYS A 486 -32.05 -18.87 -0.38
N ARG A 487 -31.55 -17.64 -0.27
CA ARG A 487 -30.32 -17.34 0.50
C ARG A 487 -30.51 -17.57 1.99
N VAL A 488 -31.63 -17.07 2.54
CA VAL A 488 -31.97 -17.24 3.95
C VAL A 488 -32.16 -18.72 4.29
N ASP A 489 -32.84 -19.46 3.41
CA ASP A 489 -33.03 -20.90 3.60
C ASP A 489 -31.70 -21.65 3.60
N ALA A 490 -30.81 -21.36 2.66
CA ALA A 490 -29.46 -21.94 2.59
C ALA A 490 -28.63 -21.65 3.86
N ILE A 491 -28.74 -20.47 4.44
CA ILE A 491 -28.01 -20.11 5.66
C ILE A 491 -28.62 -20.77 6.90
N VAL A 492 -29.96 -20.64 7.07
CA VAL A 492 -30.63 -21.00 8.32
C VAL A 492 -30.88 -22.51 8.40
N SER A 493 -31.38 -23.14 7.31
CA SER A 493 -31.68 -24.58 7.30
C SER A 493 -30.43 -25.44 7.41
N ASN A 494 -29.30 -24.99 6.89
CA ASN A 494 -28.01 -25.68 7.02
C ASN A 494 -27.23 -25.33 8.30
N GLY A 495 -27.78 -24.50 9.17
CA GLY A 495 -27.22 -24.24 10.49
C GLY A 495 -25.95 -23.35 10.50
N HIS A 496 -25.72 -22.52 9.46
CA HIS A 496 -24.58 -21.61 9.36
C HIS A 496 -24.70 -20.43 10.34
N ARG A 497 -24.57 -20.68 11.64
CA ARG A 497 -24.83 -19.73 12.72
C ARG A 497 -24.02 -18.43 12.61
N GLY A 498 -22.76 -18.47 12.18
CA GLY A 498 -21.91 -17.30 11.96
C GLY A 498 -22.45 -16.33 10.87
N SER A 499 -23.38 -16.80 10.02
CA SER A 499 -24.00 -15.98 8.96
C SER A 499 -25.48 -15.60 9.25
N TYR A 500 -26.02 -15.92 10.43
CA TYR A 500 -27.43 -15.64 10.75
C TYR A 500 -27.75 -14.15 10.73
N PHE A 501 -26.80 -13.29 11.11
CA PHE A 501 -26.96 -11.83 11.04
C PHE A 501 -27.16 -11.35 9.60
N LYS A 502 -26.43 -11.95 8.62
CA LYS A 502 -26.58 -11.62 7.18
C LYS A 502 -27.98 -11.98 6.68
N ALA A 503 -28.49 -13.17 7.07
CA ALA A 503 -29.84 -13.59 6.72
C ALA A 503 -30.89 -12.68 7.38
N ALA A 504 -30.70 -12.27 8.64
CA ALA A 504 -31.61 -11.39 9.35
C ALA A 504 -31.70 -10.00 8.69
N ILE A 505 -30.56 -9.41 8.31
CA ILE A 505 -30.51 -8.12 7.57
C ILE A 505 -31.35 -8.22 6.29
N LEU A 506 -31.18 -9.26 5.50
CA LEU A 506 -31.92 -9.45 4.23
C LEU A 506 -33.42 -9.56 4.45
N VAL A 507 -33.87 -10.35 5.44
CA VAL A 507 -35.29 -10.52 5.76
C VAL A 507 -35.90 -9.19 6.20
N VAL A 508 -35.25 -8.47 7.10
CA VAL A 508 -35.78 -7.20 7.63
C VAL A 508 -35.76 -6.12 6.54
N ALA A 509 -34.72 -6.05 5.72
CA ALA A 509 -34.67 -5.10 4.60
C ALA A 509 -35.80 -5.36 3.58
N LEU A 510 -36.06 -6.63 3.25
CA LEU A 510 -37.17 -6.98 2.36
C LEU A 510 -38.53 -6.66 3.00
N ALA A 511 -38.68 -6.88 4.31
CA ALA A 511 -39.90 -6.50 5.05
C ALA A 511 -40.14 -4.99 4.99
N GLU A 512 -39.12 -4.16 5.10
CA GLU A 512 -39.21 -2.72 4.94
C GLU A 512 -39.58 -2.29 3.51
N VAL A 513 -39.08 -2.99 2.50
CA VAL A 513 -39.50 -2.78 1.11
C VAL A 513 -40.99 -3.08 0.95
N PHE A 514 -41.46 -4.20 1.50
CA PHE A 514 -42.89 -4.57 1.43
C PHE A 514 -43.78 -3.55 2.13
N GLU A 515 -43.43 -3.16 3.35
CA GLU A 515 -44.19 -2.17 4.12
C GLU A 515 -44.20 -0.81 3.40
N SER A 516 -43.06 -0.30 2.95
CA SER A 516 -42.96 0.99 2.29
C SER A 516 -43.66 1.06 0.93
N ASN A 517 -43.96 -0.10 0.31
CA ASN A 517 -44.72 -0.21 -0.93
C ASN A 517 -46.16 -0.70 -0.70
N ASN A 518 -46.67 -0.71 0.55
CA ASN A 518 -48.04 -1.12 0.96
C ASN A 518 -48.40 -2.55 0.52
N ILE A 519 -47.43 -3.48 0.51
CA ILE A 519 -47.64 -4.90 0.13
C ILE A 519 -48.02 -5.71 1.39
N GLN A 520 -47.20 -5.60 2.46
CA GLN A 520 -47.42 -6.26 3.74
C GLN A 520 -46.71 -5.50 4.86
N GLN A 521 -47.31 -5.53 6.08
CA GLN A 521 -46.70 -4.93 7.28
C GLN A 521 -45.39 -5.63 7.64
N LYS A 522 -44.35 -4.85 8.00
CA LYS A 522 -43.02 -5.35 8.39
C LYS A 522 -43.11 -6.45 9.45
N GLN A 523 -43.87 -6.21 10.51
CA GLN A 523 -44.03 -7.14 11.60
C GLN A 523 -44.65 -8.48 11.17
N GLU A 524 -45.65 -8.46 10.31
CA GLU A 524 -46.30 -9.69 9.81
C GLU A 524 -45.33 -10.50 8.93
N PHE A 525 -44.57 -9.81 8.06
CA PHE A 525 -43.60 -10.45 7.21
C PHE A 525 -42.50 -11.16 8.03
N VAL A 526 -41.92 -10.48 9.01
CA VAL A 526 -40.87 -11.05 9.87
C VAL A 526 -41.40 -12.17 10.74
N ASN A 527 -42.67 -12.10 11.21
CA ASN A 527 -43.30 -13.17 11.97
C ASN A 527 -43.44 -14.48 11.19
N LYS A 528 -43.59 -14.45 9.85
CA LYS A 528 -43.55 -15.67 9.02
C LYS A 528 -42.19 -16.38 9.14
N TYR A 529 -41.11 -15.64 9.20
CA TYR A 529 -39.76 -16.20 9.39
C TYR A 529 -39.55 -16.71 10.81
N HIS A 530 -40.10 -16.05 11.83
CA HIS A 530 -40.10 -16.56 13.21
C HIS A 530 -40.81 -17.91 13.31
N GLN A 531 -41.93 -18.08 12.60
CA GLN A 531 -42.68 -19.34 12.57
C GLN A 531 -41.94 -20.41 11.73
N LYS A 532 -41.50 -20.07 10.51
CA LYS A 532 -40.77 -20.96 9.63
C LYS A 532 -39.53 -21.56 10.29
N TYR A 533 -38.78 -20.74 10.99
CA TYR A 533 -37.53 -21.11 11.68
C TYR A 533 -37.67 -21.21 13.20
N SER A 534 -38.81 -21.71 13.69
CA SER A 534 -39.13 -21.80 15.11
C SER A 534 -38.09 -22.53 15.96
N ARG A 535 -37.39 -23.53 15.37
CA ARG A 535 -36.32 -24.28 16.02
C ARG A 535 -34.96 -23.58 16.02
N HIS A 536 -34.77 -22.49 15.27
CA HIS A 536 -33.51 -21.76 15.15
C HIS A 536 -33.49 -20.50 16.05
N SER A 537 -33.40 -20.71 17.37
CA SER A 537 -33.51 -19.63 18.38
C SER A 537 -32.47 -18.50 18.15
N SER A 538 -31.25 -18.84 17.77
CA SER A 538 -30.18 -17.84 17.50
C SER A 538 -30.55 -16.97 16.29
N PHE A 539 -31.10 -17.52 15.22
CA PHE A 539 -31.55 -16.74 14.07
C PHE A 539 -32.71 -15.78 14.45
N ARG A 540 -33.67 -16.26 15.25
CA ARG A 540 -34.75 -15.40 15.73
C ARG A 540 -34.27 -14.25 16.62
N LYS A 541 -33.18 -14.47 17.41
CA LYS A 541 -32.55 -13.39 18.16
C LYS A 541 -31.91 -12.36 17.23
N GLU A 542 -31.28 -12.80 16.13
CA GLU A 542 -30.73 -11.87 15.14
C GLU A 542 -31.82 -11.04 14.46
N LEU A 543 -32.96 -11.66 14.06
CA LEU A 543 -34.09 -10.90 13.51
C LEU A 543 -34.55 -9.79 14.44
N ASN A 544 -34.66 -10.05 15.76
CA ASN A 544 -35.10 -9.08 16.74
C ASN A 544 -34.13 -7.90 16.95
N LYS A 545 -32.87 -8.03 16.58
CA LYS A 545 -31.90 -6.93 16.69
C LYS A 545 -32.17 -5.80 15.68
N TYR A 546 -32.83 -6.15 14.57
CA TYR A 546 -33.09 -5.25 13.45
C TYR A 546 -34.56 -4.81 13.32
N MET A 547 -35.43 -5.36 14.18
CA MET A 547 -36.83 -4.93 14.29
C MET A 547 -36.94 -3.64 15.08
#